data_3a45052380972d3bc2226b5005be20b7
#
_entry.id   3a45052380972d3bc2226b5005be20b7
#
_cell.length_a   1.000
_cell.length_b   1.000
_cell.length_c   1.000
_cell.angle_alpha   90.00
_cell.angle_beta   90.00
_cell.angle_gamma   90.00
#
_symmetry.space_group_name_H-M   'P 1'
#
loop_
_entity.id
_entity.type
_entity.pdbx_description
1 polymer ?
#
loop_
_entity_poly.entity_id
_entity_poly.type
_entity_poly.pdbx_seq_one_letter_code
_entity_poly.pdbx_strand_id
1 'polypeptide(L)' 'MSTKTVFKGAAIKSELIVMMLEKWDLHPQMEELTAEPNPDDLDRDSQVLVPEVEYERAHEILFGESEFDRAGF' A
#
# COMPACT_ATOMS: atom_id res chain seq x y z
N MET A 1 7.57 4.04 17.24
CA MET A 1 6.69 4.68 16.33
C MET A 1 5.75 3.72 15.73
N SER A 2 4.55 4.12 15.50
CA SER A 2 3.52 3.21 15.02
C SER A 2 3.39 3.29 13.52
N THR A 3 3.07 2.17 12.92
CA THR A 3 2.76 2.16 11.51
C THR A 3 1.34 1.64 11.35
N LYS A 4 0.75 1.92 10.20
CA LYS A 4 -0.57 1.43 9.88
C LYS A 4 -0.57 0.85 8.49
N THR A 5 -1.35 -0.20 8.29
CA THR A 5 -1.47 -0.84 6.99
C THR A 5 -2.40 -0.03 6.11
N VAL A 6 -1.93 0.35 4.93
CA VAL A 6 -2.77 1.08 3.99
C VAL A 6 -3.23 0.20 2.85
N PHE A 7 -2.62 -0.95 2.66
CA PHE A 7 -3.02 -1.84 1.58
C PHE A 7 -2.61 -3.26 1.93
N LYS A 8 -3.42 -4.21 1.55
CA LYS A 8 -3.13 -5.60 1.80
C LYS A 8 -3.61 -6.38 0.59
N GLY A 9 -2.74 -7.12 -0.04
CA GLY A 9 -3.10 -7.85 -1.23
C GLY A 9 -1.88 -8.42 -1.92
N ALA A 10 -1.97 -8.58 -3.23
CA ALA A 10 -0.91 -9.21 -3.99
C ALA A 10 0.40 -8.42 -3.93
N ALA A 11 1.51 -9.14 -3.86
CA ALA A 11 2.80 -8.49 -3.72
C ALA A 11 3.11 -7.54 -4.87
N ILE A 12 2.70 -7.91 -6.06
CA ILE A 12 2.94 -7.06 -7.21
C ILE A 12 2.27 -5.71 -7.06
N LYS A 13 1.04 -5.71 -6.57
CA LYS A 13 0.34 -4.47 -6.34
C LYS A 13 0.97 -3.68 -5.21
N SER A 14 1.43 -4.37 -4.17
CA SER A 14 2.08 -3.70 -3.06
C SER A 14 3.32 -2.98 -3.51
N GLU A 15 4.09 -3.59 -4.41
CA GLU A 15 5.29 -2.94 -4.90
C GLU A 15 4.96 -1.66 -5.67
N LEU A 16 3.91 -1.70 -6.46
CA LEU A 16 3.51 -0.52 -7.20
C LEU A 16 3.05 0.59 -6.26
N ILE A 17 2.36 0.20 -5.20
CA ILE A 17 1.88 1.16 -4.23
C ILE A 17 3.03 1.80 -3.49
N VAL A 18 4.04 1.00 -3.14
CA VAL A 18 5.22 1.54 -2.47
C VAL A 18 5.90 2.58 -3.37
N MET A 19 6.05 2.25 -4.65
CA MET A 19 6.68 3.18 -5.57
C MET A 19 5.87 4.47 -5.69
N MET A 20 4.56 4.34 -5.73
CA MET A 20 3.71 5.50 -5.85
C MET A 20 3.82 6.40 -4.63
N LEU A 21 3.77 5.81 -3.45
CA LEU A 21 3.85 6.60 -2.24
C LEU A 21 5.20 7.27 -2.06
N GLU A 22 6.26 6.59 -2.51
CA GLU A 22 7.58 7.19 -2.41
C GLU A 22 7.69 8.43 -3.29
N LYS A 23 6.94 8.47 -4.36
CA LYS A 23 6.96 9.65 -5.20
C LYS A 23 6.38 10.86 -4.50
N TRP A 24 5.58 10.64 -3.50
CA TRP A 24 4.96 11.72 -2.73
C TRP A 24 5.71 11.98 -1.44
N ASP A 25 6.95 11.47 -1.36
CA ASP A 25 7.80 11.69 -0.19
C ASP A 25 7.29 11.02 1.07
N LEU A 26 6.52 9.97 0.91
CA LEU A 26 6.09 9.21 2.06
C LEU A 26 7.06 8.05 2.28
N HIS A 27 6.91 7.35 3.37
CA HIS A 27 7.85 6.32 3.75
C HIS A 27 7.16 4.97 3.90
N PRO A 28 6.67 4.39 2.81
CA PRO A 28 5.98 3.12 2.89
C PRO A 28 6.95 1.96 3.11
N GLN A 29 6.44 0.93 3.75
CA GLN A 29 7.19 -0.30 3.94
C GLN A 29 6.34 -1.44 3.48
N MET A 30 6.95 -2.46 2.88
CA MET A 30 6.23 -3.61 2.41
C MET A 30 6.60 -4.80 3.28
N GLU A 31 5.60 -5.58 3.67
CA GLU A 31 5.83 -6.71 4.52
C GLU A 31 5.13 -7.91 3.94
N GLU A 32 5.83 -9.02 3.80
CA GLU A 32 5.21 -10.21 3.26
C GLU A 32 4.41 -10.91 4.32
N LEU A 33 3.24 -11.36 3.95
CA LEU A 33 2.38 -12.05 4.87
C LEU A 33 2.48 -13.57 4.74
N THR A 34 3.12 -14.04 3.69
CA THR A 34 3.22 -15.47 3.46
C THR A 34 4.42 -16.02 4.19
N ALA A 35 4.19 -16.96 5.07
CA ALA A 35 5.24 -17.50 5.89
C ALA A 35 6.21 -18.34 5.09
N GLU A 36 5.74 -19.01 4.08
CA GLU A 36 6.61 -19.85 3.28
C GLU A 36 6.45 -19.48 1.84
N PRO A 37 7.25 -18.58 1.34
CA PRO A 37 7.12 -18.16 -0.04
C PRO A 37 7.44 -19.31 -0.98
N ASN A 38 6.52 -19.57 -1.85
CA ASN A 38 6.70 -20.60 -2.85
C ASN A 38 7.18 -19.90 -4.10
N PRO A 39 8.30 -20.27 -4.64
CA PRO A 39 8.82 -19.58 -5.82
C PRO A 39 7.86 -19.61 -7.00
N ASP A 40 6.98 -20.59 -7.02
CA ASP A 40 6.04 -20.65 -8.10
C ASP A 40 4.76 -19.90 -7.78
N ASP A 41 4.67 -19.32 -6.62
CA ASP A 41 3.45 -18.67 -6.21
C ASP A 41 3.52 -17.21 -6.59
N LEU A 42 2.82 -16.85 -7.63
CA LEU A 42 2.80 -15.47 -8.07
C LEU A 42 1.81 -14.65 -7.29
N ASP A 43 1.03 -15.31 -6.44
CA ASP A 43 0.00 -14.62 -5.70
C ASP A 43 0.34 -14.43 -4.24
N ARG A 44 1.62 -14.23 -3.95
CA ARG A 44 1.99 -14.04 -2.56
C ARG A 44 1.34 -12.78 -2.02
N ASP A 45 0.83 -12.88 -0.82
CA ASP A 45 0.19 -11.75 -0.18
C ASP A 45 1.20 -10.90 0.55
N SER A 46 0.96 -9.63 0.57
CA SER A 46 1.81 -8.70 1.30
C SER A 46 0.96 -7.53 1.76
N GLN A 47 1.56 -6.67 2.55
CA GLN A 47 0.86 -5.47 2.98
C GLN A 47 1.82 -4.31 2.92
N VAL A 48 1.25 -3.12 2.74
CA VAL A 48 2.04 -1.90 2.72
C VAL A 48 1.68 -1.11 3.96
N LEU A 49 2.71 -0.71 4.69
CA LEU A 49 2.50 0.05 5.92
C LEU A 49 3.16 1.41 5.77
N VAL A 50 2.62 2.39 6.44
CA VAL A 50 3.24 3.71 6.48
C VAL A 50 3.24 4.18 7.92
N PRO A 51 4.09 5.14 8.28
CA PRO A 51 4.04 5.70 9.61
C PRO A 51 2.64 6.25 9.86
N GLU A 52 2.19 6.10 11.08
CA GLU A 52 0.83 6.52 11.40
C GLU A 52 0.55 7.95 11.01
N VAL A 53 1.54 8.80 11.16
CA VAL A 53 1.34 10.21 10.81
C VAL A 53 1.15 10.42 9.32
N GLU A 54 1.51 9.45 8.50
CA GLU A 54 1.34 9.58 7.05
C GLU A 54 0.14 8.81 6.55
N TYR A 55 -0.56 8.13 7.42
CA TYR A 55 -1.62 7.23 7.00
C TYR A 55 -2.72 7.93 6.22
N GLU A 56 -3.20 9.04 6.72
CA GLU A 56 -4.28 9.75 6.06
C GLU A 56 -3.87 10.19 4.67
N ARG A 57 -2.65 10.70 4.57
CA ARG A 57 -2.19 11.16 3.28
C ARG A 57 -2.02 10.00 2.32
N ALA A 58 -1.44 8.90 2.78
CA ALA A 58 -1.27 7.74 1.95
C ALA A 58 -2.60 7.19 1.48
N HIS A 59 -3.56 7.13 2.39
CA HIS A 59 -4.88 6.63 2.05
C HIS A 59 -5.54 7.52 1.00
N GLU A 60 -5.37 8.81 1.12
CA GLU A 60 -5.94 9.73 0.17
C GLU A 60 -5.29 9.57 -1.19
N ILE A 61 -3.99 9.40 -1.25
CA ILE A 61 -3.30 9.21 -2.50
C ILE A 61 -3.73 7.92 -3.19
N LEU A 62 -3.85 6.86 -2.41
CA LEU A 62 -4.16 5.58 -2.99
C LEU A 62 -5.60 5.42 -3.40
N PHE A 63 -6.49 5.89 -2.56
CA PHE A 63 -7.90 5.64 -2.80
C PHE A 63 -8.66 6.87 -3.28
N GLY A 64 -8.04 7.97 -3.21
CA GLY A 64 -8.53 9.19 -3.82
C GLY A 64 -9.88 9.52 -3.46
N GLU A 65 -10.25 9.27 -2.29
CA GLU A 65 -11.54 9.44 -2.01
C GLU A 65 -12.02 10.72 -2.21
N SER A 66 -11.42 11.36 -2.91
CA SER A 66 -11.73 12.59 -3.16
C SER A 66 -12.58 12.74 -4.26
N GLU A 67 -12.22 13.62 -5.11
CA GLU A 67 -12.97 14.03 -6.18
C GLU A 67 -13.20 13.00 -7.14
N PHE A 68 -12.34 12.07 -7.28
CA PHE A 68 -12.53 11.06 -8.24
C PHE A 68 -13.83 10.38 -8.08
N ASP A 69 -14.09 9.86 -6.89
CA ASP A 69 -15.29 9.14 -6.66
C ASP A 69 -16.48 10.00 -6.82
N ARG A 70 -16.35 11.25 -6.54
CA ARG A 70 -17.45 12.09 -6.62
C ARG A 70 -17.66 12.65 -7.92
N ALA A 71 -16.71 12.61 -8.76
CA ALA A 71 -16.83 13.19 -10.07
C ALA A 71 -17.84 12.51 -10.90
N GLY A 72 -18.62 11.72 -10.35
CA GLY A 72 -19.70 11.22 -11.11
C GLY A 72 -19.46 9.97 -11.81
N PHE A 73 -18.61 9.27 -11.34
CA PHE A 73 -18.43 7.99 -11.96
C PHE A 73 -19.26 6.94 -11.33
#